data_f10e951deaf19686c13fd2b77cf4ffaa
#
_entry.id   f10e951deaf19686c13fd2b77cf4ffaa
#
_cell.length_a   1.000
_cell.length_b   1.000
_cell.length_c   1.000
_cell.angle_alpha   90.00
_cell.angle_beta   90.00
_cell.angle_gamma   90.00
#
_symmetry.space_group_name_H-M   'P 1'
#
loop_
_entity.id
_entity.type
_entity.pdbx_description
1 polymer ?
#
loop_
_entity_poly.entity_id
_entity_poly.type
_entity_poly.pdbx_seq_one_letter_code
_entity_poly.pdbx_strand_id
1 'polypeptide(L)'
;MVADMSYSTVSNVIDTWEAVRRTDKYEVAVGTALFKKFFALEPEAKAIFGFKKTQSDEELAKSKRFTKHAAYFIQMIDKALGMLGPDIELLTEILLELGQKHVNYGVKPEYFPSMGRALIFAIQEQLGEDQFTAEIKDSWVEVYGALSYDMIRAQKM
;
A
#
# COMPACT_ATOMS: atom_id res chain seq x y z
N MET A 1 10.84 10.98 7.85
CA MET A 1 11.33 9.65 7.40
C MET A 1 11.40 9.51 5.89
N VAL A 2 10.35 9.86 5.15
CA VAL A 2 10.43 9.76 3.67
C VAL A 2 11.52 10.64 3.08
N ALA A 3 11.82 11.78 3.69
CA ALA A 3 12.85 12.68 3.23
C ALA A 3 14.29 12.16 3.46
N ASP A 4 14.45 11.12 4.28
CA ASP A 4 15.76 10.58 4.67
C ASP A 4 16.21 9.39 3.82
N MET A 5 15.38 8.94 2.87
CA MET A 5 15.69 7.78 2.05
C MET A 5 16.74 8.06 0.99
N SER A 6 17.60 7.06 0.72
CA SER A 6 18.62 7.19 -0.31
C SER A 6 18.00 7.23 -1.72
N TYR A 7 18.74 7.84 -2.65
CA TYR A 7 18.33 7.90 -4.05
C TYR A 7 18.13 6.50 -4.65
N SER A 8 19.04 5.57 -4.36
CA SER A 8 18.96 4.22 -4.91
C SER A 8 17.71 3.46 -4.40
N THR A 9 17.36 3.63 -3.13
CA THR A 9 16.16 3.04 -2.57
C THR A 9 14.91 3.57 -3.27
N VAL A 10 14.80 4.88 -3.42
CA VAL A 10 13.67 5.51 -4.10
C VAL A 10 13.60 5.08 -5.56
N SER A 11 14.74 5.06 -6.26
CA SER A 11 14.82 4.65 -7.67
C SER A 11 14.36 3.21 -7.86
N ASN A 12 14.78 2.29 -6.98
CA ASN A 12 14.36 0.89 -7.06
C ASN A 12 12.84 0.76 -6.94
N VAL A 13 12.24 1.51 -6.03
CA VAL A 13 10.79 1.48 -5.85
C VAL A 13 10.06 2.06 -7.05
N ILE A 14 10.49 3.22 -7.54
CA ILE A 14 9.86 3.87 -8.69
C ILE A 14 9.96 3.00 -9.94
N ASP A 15 11.14 2.43 -10.22
CA ASP A 15 11.34 1.60 -11.40
C ASP A 15 10.50 0.31 -11.32
N THR A 16 10.42 -0.30 -10.14
CA THR A 16 9.59 -1.48 -9.93
C THR A 16 8.12 -1.15 -10.15
N TRP A 17 7.67 -0.02 -9.60
CA TRP A 17 6.28 0.39 -9.75
C TRP A 17 5.92 0.70 -11.20
N GLU A 18 6.83 1.28 -11.96
CA GLU A 18 6.63 1.48 -13.40
C GLU A 18 6.44 0.14 -14.13
N ALA A 19 7.18 -0.90 -13.72
CA ALA A 19 6.99 -2.24 -14.28
C ALA A 19 5.59 -2.78 -13.96
N VAL A 20 5.10 -2.56 -12.72
CA VAL A 20 3.73 -2.92 -12.33
C VAL A 20 2.71 -2.19 -13.21
N ARG A 21 2.90 -0.90 -13.41
CA ARG A 21 1.96 -0.07 -14.20
C ARG A 21 1.84 -0.49 -15.66
N ARG A 22 2.84 -1.19 -16.18
CA ARG A 22 2.82 -1.71 -17.55
C ARG A 22 2.01 -3.00 -17.67
N THR A 23 1.64 -3.63 -16.57
CA THR A 23 0.84 -4.84 -16.60
C THR A 23 -0.63 -4.49 -16.81
N ASP A 24 -1.37 -5.39 -17.47
CA ASP A 24 -2.78 -5.16 -17.79
C ASP A 24 -3.64 -5.10 -16.52
N LYS A 25 -4.47 -4.07 -16.42
CA LYS A 25 -5.42 -3.88 -15.31
C LYS A 25 -4.75 -3.94 -13.94
N TYR A 26 -3.57 -3.38 -13.83
CA TYR A 26 -2.76 -3.48 -12.61
C TYR A 26 -3.51 -2.97 -11.36
N GLU A 27 -4.32 -1.93 -11.51
CA GLU A 27 -5.02 -1.33 -10.36
C GLU A 27 -5.94 -2.33 -9.67
N VAL A 28 -6.72 -3.09 -10.46
CA VAL A 28 -7.61 -4.11 -9.92
C VAL A 28 -6.82 -5.35 -9.50
N ALA A 29 -5.89 -5.81 -10.33
CA ALA A 29 -5.13 -7.04 -10.06
C ALA A 29 -4.29 -6.91 -8.79
N VAL A 30 -3.49 -5.86 -8.67
CA VAL A 30 -2.64 -5.63 -7.50
C VAL A 30 -3.48 -5.30 -6.28
N GLY A 31 -4.50 -4.46 -6.44
CA GLY A 31 -5.39 -4.08 -5.34
C GLY A 31 -6.15 -5.25 -4.76
N THR A 32 -6.67 -6.15 -5.62
CA THR A 32 -7.39 -7.34 -5.17
C THR A 32 -6.45 -8.29 -4.42
N ALA A 33 -5.26 -8.55 -4.97
CA ALA A 33 -4.28 -9.42 -4.31
C ALA A 33 -3.84 -8.85 -2.96
N LEU A 34 -3.63 -7.54 -2.90
CA LEU A 34 -3.25 -6.83 -1.69
C LEU A 34 -4.31 -7.01 -0.59
N PHE A 35 -5.57 -6.71 -0.90
CA PHE A 35 -6.62 -6.77 0.12
C PHE A 35 -6.96 -8.20 0.53
N LYS A 36 -6.87 -9.17 -0.35
CA LYS A 36 -7.02 -10.58 0.02
C LYS A 36 -5.95 -10.98 1.04
N LYS A 37 -4.70 -10.59 0.79
CA LYS A 37 -3.60 -10.89 1.71
C LYS A 37 -3.76 -10.13 3.02
N PHE A 38 -4.12 -8.85 2.95
CA PHE A 38 -4.33 -8.02 4.14
C PHE A 38 -5.42 -8.60 5.04
N PHE A 39 -6.56 -8.99 4.46
CA PHE A 39 -7.66 -9.57 5.24
C PHE A 39 -7.33 -10.98 5.74
N ALA A 40 -6.41 -11.70 5.11
CA ALA A 40 -5.91 -12.97 5.64
C ALA A 40 -5.05 -12.73 6.89
N LEU A 41 -4.26 -11.65 6.89
CA LEU A 41 -3.42 -11.26 8.03
C LEU A 41 -4.23 -10.61 9.16
N GLU A 42 -5.22 -9.81 8.79
CA GLU A 42 -6.04 -9.03 9.73
C GLU A 42 -7.54 -9.17 9.37
N PRO A 43 -8.15 -10.32 9.72
CA PRO A 43 -9.56 -10.57 9.34
C PRO A 43 -10.53 -9.52 9.86
N GLU A 44 -10.25 -8.95 11.03
CA GLU A 44 -11.12 -7.95 11.65
C GLU A 44 -11.12 -6.62 10.91
N ALA A 45 -10.09 -6.36 10.10
CA ALA A 45 -9.99 -5.13 9.32
C ALA A 45 -11.09 -5.04 8.25
N LYS A 46 -11.73 -6.13 7.87
CA LYS A 46 -12.86 -6.12 6.93
C LYS A 46 -13.94 -5.13 7.35
N ALA A 47 -14.19 -5.03 8.66
CA ALA A 47 -15.23 -4.15 9.19
C ALA A 47 -14.96 -2.67 8.89
N ILE A 48 -13.69 -2.24 8.86
CA ILE A 48 -13.31 -0.85 8.56
C ILE A 48 -13.80 -0.45 7.18
N PHE A 49 -13.79 -1.39 6.25
CA PHE A 49 -14.21 -1.16 4.86
C PHE A 49 -15.69 -1.50 4.62
N GLY A 50 -16.42 -1.83 5.68
CA GLY A 50 -17.83 -2.15 5.58
C GLY A 50 -18.13 -3.56 5.07
N PHE A 51 -17.16 -4.47 5.12
CA PHE A 51 -17.34 -5.86 4.73
C PHE A 51 -17.53 -6.73 5.98
N LYS A 52 -18.27 -7.83 5.82
CA LYS A 52 -18.48 -8.78 6.91
C LYS A 52 -17.26 -9.67 7.05
N LYS A 53 -16.87 -9.96 8.28
CA LYS A 53 -15.75 -10.85 8.59
C LYS A 53 -15.94 -12.24 7.96
N THR A 54 -17.19 -12.69 7.83
CA THR A 54 -17.53 -14.00 7.29
C THR A 54 -17.53 -14.08 5.76
N GLN A 55 -17.42 -12.94 5.06
CA GLN A 55 -17.36 -12.95 3.60
C GLN A 55 -16.05 -13.60 3.13
N SER A 56 -16.18 -14.53 2.18
CA SER A 56 -15.03 -15.20 1.58
C SER A 56 -14.33 -14.28 0.56
N ASP A 57 -13.10 -14.64 0.21
CA ASP A 57 -12.36 -13.94 -0.85
C ASP A 57 -13.12 -13.95 -2.18
N GLU A 58 -13.79 -15.06 -2.48
CA GLU A 58 -14.60 -15.18 -3.70
C GLU A 58 -15.79 -14.22 -3.70
N GLU A 59 -16.47 -14.10 -2.56
CA GLU A 59 -17.57 -13.16 -2.41
C GLU A 59 -17.10 -11.72 -2.55
N LEU A 60 -15.96 -11.38 -1.93
CA LEU A 60 -15.38 -10.04 -2.02
C LEU A 60 -14.98 -9.72 -3.46
N ALA A 61 -14.35 -10.67 -4.16
CA ALA A 61 -13.90 -10.45 -5.54
C ALA A 61 -15.06 -10.16 -6.50
N LYS A 62 -16.27 -10.63 -6.20
CA LYS A 62 -17.48 -10.37 -6.99
C LYS A 62 -18.13 -9.03 -6.65
N SER A 63 -17.75 -8.41 -5.53
CA SER A 63 -18.33 -7.14 -5.10
C SER A 63 -17.73 -5.98 -5.89
N LYS A 64 -18.57 -5.18 -6.53
CA LYS A 64 -18.15 -3.98 -7.21
C LYS A 64 -17.53 -2.97 -6.24
N ARG A 65 -18.08 -2.89 -5.03
CA ARG A 65 -17.58 -2.02 -3.99
C ARG A 65 -16.15 -2.38 -3.59
N PHE A 66 -15.88 -3.66 -3.43
CA PHE A 66 -14.54 -4.16 -3.11
C PHE A 66 -13.55 -3.83 -4.24
N THR A 67 -13.94 -4.13 -5.48
CA THR A 67 -13.09 -3.89 -6.65
C THR A 67 -12.76 -2.40 -6.82
N LYS A 68 -13.76 -1.54 -6.67
CA LYS A 68 -13.54 -0.08 -6.74
C LYS A 68 -12.63 0.41 -5.63
N HIS A 69 -12.82 -0.09 -4.42
CA HIS A 69 -11.99 0.30 -3.29
C HIS A 69 -10.54 -0.14 -3.49
N ALA A 70 -10.34 -1.36 -3.98
CA ALA A 70 -9.01 -1.89 -4.27
C ALA A 70 -8.30 -1.03 -5.32
N ALA A 71 -8.99 -0.71 -6.41
CA ALA A 71 -8.42 0.13 -7.46
C ALA A 71 -8.11 1.54 -6.95
N TYR A 72 -8.99 2.12 -6.17
CA TYR A 72 -8.79 3.43 -5.57
C TYR A 72 -7.55 3.47 -4.69
N PHE A 73 -7.35 2.44 -3.87
CA PHE A 73 -6.18 2.34 -3.00
C PHE A 73 -4.89 2.35 -3.83
N ILE A 74 -4.86 1.59 -4.92
CA ILE A 74 -3.68 1.54 -5.80
C ILE A 74 -3.44 2.89 -6.48
N GLN A 75 -4.50 3.62 -6.85
CA GLN A 75 -4.36 4.98 -7.40
C GLN A 75 -3.73 5.92 -6.37
N MET A 76 -4.04 5.76 -5.10
CA MET A 76 -3.42 6.54 -4.03
C MET A 76 -1.94 6.22 -3.88
N ILE A 77 -1.57 4.94 -4.03
CA ILE A 77 -0.15 4.53 -4.05
C ILE A 77 0.57 5.18 -5.24
N ASP A 78 -0.05 5.18 -6.43
CA ASP A 78 0.50 5.87 -7.61
C ASP A 78 0.84 7.32 -7.30
N LYS A 79 -0.08 8.05 -6.69
CA LYS A 79 0.13 9.46 -6.35
C LYS A 79 1.25 9.65 -5.34
N ALA A 80 1.28 8.81 -4.29
CA ALA A 80 2.32 8.91 -3.27
C ALA A 80 3.71 8.65 -3.85
N LEU A 81 3.84 7.60 -4.68
CA LEU A 81 5.11 7.26 -5.31
C LEU A 81 5.56 8.32 -6.31
N GLY A 82 4.61 8.96 -7.00
CA GLY A 82 4.93 10.06 -7.91
C GLY A 82 5.47 11.31 -7.22
N MET A 83 5.27 11.44 -5.92
CA MET A 83 5.77 12.56 -5.12
C MET A 83 7.14 12.28 -4.50
N LEU A 84 7.63 11.05 -4.56
CA LEU A 84 8.97 10.72 -4.08
C LEU A 84 10.00 11.40 -4.99
N GLY A 85 10.83 12.23 -4.43
CA GLY A 85 11.82 13.02 -5.18
C GLY A 85 11.43 14.48 -5.23
N PRO A 86 10.86 15.00 -6.35
CA PRO A 86 10.66 16.45 -6.48
C PRO A 86 9.64 17.05 -5.51
N ASP A 87 8.64 16.29 -5.11
CA ASP A 87 7.55 16.77 -4.24
C ASP A 87 7.57 16.14 -2.85
N ILE A 88 8.76 15.76 -2.36
CA ILE A 88 8.91 15.02 -1.11
C ILE A 88 8.35 15.79 0.11
N GLU A 89 8.52 17.10 0.14
CA GLU A 89 8.01 17.92 1.24
C GLU A 89 6.49 17.95 1.26
N LEU A 90 5.87 18.08 0.08
CA LEU A 90 4.42 18.03 -0.04
C LEU A 90 3.89 16.64 0.36
N LEU A 91 4.59 15.57 -0.02
CA LEU A 91 4.21 14.23 0.38
C LEU A 91 4.22 14.08 1.90
N THR A 92 5.22 14.63 2.59
CA THR A 92 5.29 14.59 4.05
C THR A 92 4.06 15.23 4.68
N GLU A 93 3.62 16.40 4.17
CA GLU A 93 2.42 17.07 4.67
C GLU A 93 1.16 16.23 4.43
N ILE A 94 1.04 15.63 3.25
CA ILE A 94 -0.10 14.77 2.91
C ILE A 94 -0.14 13.53 3.82
N LEU A 95 1.00 12.93 4.11
CA LEU A 95 1.07 11.77 5.01
C LEU A 95 0.64 12.11 6.43
N LEU A 96 0.98 13.30 6.93
CA LEU A 96 0.54 13.74 8.25
C LEU A 96 -0.99 13.89 8.27
N GLU A 97 -1.56 14.51 7.25
CA GLU A 97 -3.01 14.67 7.13
C GLU A 97 -3.72 13.32 7.00
N LEU A 98 -3.22 12.42 6.16
CA LEU A 98 -3.78 11.09 5.98
C LEU A 98 -3.70 10.25 7.25
N GLY A 99 -2.59 10.36 8.00
CA GLY A 99 -2.45 9.66 9.26
C GLY A 99 -3.53 10.05 10.25
N GLN A 100 -3.81 11.34 10.36
CA GLN A 100 -4.89 11.84 11.22
C GLN A 100 -6.26 11.34 10.76
N LYS A 101 -6.51 11.30 9.45
CA LYS A 101 -7.76 10.77 8.90
C LYS A 101 -7.93 9.28 9.19
N HIS A 102 -6.84 8.51 9.20
CA HIS A 102 -6.89 7.08 9.48
C HIS A 102 -7.37 6.78 10.91
N VAL A 103 -7.11 7.68 11.86
CA VAL A 103 -7.69 7.55 13.21
C VAL A 103 -9.21 7.53 13.13
N ASN A 104 -9.78 8.45 12.35
CA ASN A 104 -11.24 8.56 12.19
C ASN A 104 -11.84 7.36 11.46
N TYR A 105 -11.06 6.68 10.62
CA TYR A 105 -11.50 5.46 9.92
C TYR A 105 -11.45 4.21 10.81
N GLY A 106 -10.88 4.32 12.02
CA GLY A 106 -10.74 3.17 12.92
C GLY A 106 -9.53 2.30 12.60
N VAL A 107 -8.56 2.82 11.85
CA VAL A 107 -7.35 2.07 11.50
C VAL A 107 -6.41 2.05 12.70
N LYS A 108 -6.03 0.85 13.14
CA LYS A 108 -5.08 0.67 14.23
C LYS A 108 -3.65 0.75 13.71
N PRO A 109 -2.69 1.28 14.51
CA PRO A 109 -1.28 1.30 14.09
C PRO A 109 -0.74 -0.07 13.68
N GLU A 110 -1.19 -1.15 14.31
CA GLU A 110 -0.77 -2.52 14.01
C GLU A 110 -1.13 -2.96 12.58
N TYR A 111 -2.13 -2.32 11.97
CA TYR A 111 -2.55 -2.66 10.61
C TYR A 111 -1.56 -2.18 9.55
N PHE A 112 -0.73 -1.18 9.85
CA PHE A 112 0.24 -0.67 8.88
C PHE A 112 1.31 -1.70 8.49
N PRO A 113 1.95 -2.42 9.43
CA PRO A 113 2.87 -3.48 9.03
C PRO A 113 2.22 -4.58 8.19
N SER A 114 1.00 -4.98 8.54
CA SER A 114 0.25 -6.00 7.80
C SER A 114 -0.08 -5.54 6.39
N MET A 115 -0.47 -4.27 6.23
CA MET A 115 -0.73 -3.68 4.91
C MET A 115 0.56 -3.64 4.08
N GLY A 116 1.69 -3.34 4.69
CA GLY A 116 3.00 -3.35 4.00
C GLY A 116 3.35 -4.73 3.48
N ARG A 117 3.14 -5.76 4.28
CA ARG A 117 3.36 -7.14 3.85
C ARG A 117 2.44 -7.51 2.69
N ALA A 118 1.17 -7.08 2.77
CA ALA A 118 0.18 -7.34 1.72
C ALA A 118 0.57 -6.65 0.42
N LEU A 119 1.03 -5.40 0.48
CA LEU A 119 1.47 -4.65 -0.70
C LEU A 119 2.65 -5.32 -1.37
N ILE A 120 3.68 -5.67 -0.61
CA ILE A 120 4.88 -6.32 -1.13
C ILE A 120 4.52 -7.68 -1.76
N PHE A 121 3.68 -8.46 -1.08
CA PHE A 121 3.20 -9.73 -1.61
C PHE A 121 2.48 -9.53 -2.95
N ALA A 122 1.60 -8.55 -3.05
CA ALA A 122 0.84 -8.30 -4.27
C ALA A 122 1.74 -7.89 -5.44
N ILE A 123 2.76 -7.07 -5.19
CA ILE A 123 3.71 -6.64 -6.21
C ILE A 123 4.53 -7.84 -6.68
N GLN A 124 4.99 -8.66 -5.76
CA GLN A 124 5.76 -9.87 -6.10
C GLN A 124 4.95 -10.83 -6.94
N GLU A 125 3.68 -11.04 -6.59
CA GLU A 125 2.76 -11.87 -7.38
C GLU A 125 2.58 -11.34 -8.80
N GLN A 126 2.49 -10.03 -8.95
CA GLN A 126 2.24 -9.39 -10.23
C GLN A 126 3.45 -9.45 -11.16
N LEU A 127 4.66 -9.30 -10.63
CA LEU A 127 5.89 -9.22 -11.42
C LEU A 127 6.65 -10.55 -11.51
N GLY A 128 6.51 -11.44 -10.52
CA GLY A 128 7.30 -12.65 -10.42
C GLY A 128 8.66 -12.42 -9.78
N GLU A 129 9.30 -13.52 -9.38
CA GLU A 129 10.55 -13.48 -8.62
C GLU A 129 11.73 -12.90 -9.41
N ASP A 130 11.74 -13.08 -10.72
CA ASP A 130 12.84 -12.61 -11.57
C ASP A 130 12.95 -11.08 -11.56
N GLN A 131 11.82 -10.38 -11.51
CA GLN A 131 11.79 -8.92 -11.47
C GLN A 131 11.75 -8.35 -10.06
N PHE A 132 11.38 -9.18 -9.08
CA PHE A 132 11.26 -8.75 -7.69
C PHE A 132 12.35 -9.43 -6.85
N THR A 133 13.57 -8.92 -6.98
CA THR A 133 14.75 -9.46 -6.29
C THR A 133 14.74 -9.09 -4.79
N ALA A 134 15.63 -9.72 -4.02
CA ALA A 134 15.77 -9.39 -2.59
C ALA A 134 16.13 -7.93 -2.35
N GLU A 135 16.99 -7.36 -3.19
CA GLU A 135 17.36 -5.93 -3.11
C GLU A 135 16.15 -5.03 -3.34
N ILE A 136 15.34 -5.35 -4.34
CA ILE A 136 14.11 -4.60 -4.64
C ILE A 136 13.13 -4.70 -3.48
N LYS A 137 12.97 -5.90 -2.92
CA LYS A 137 12.10 -6.10 -1.75
C LYS A 137 12.54 -5.25 -0.57
N ASP A 138 13.85 -5.21 -0.28
CA ASP A 138 14.39 -4.41 0.81
C ASP A 138 14.10 -2.93 0.61
N SER A 139 14.20 -2.44 -0.63
CA SER A 139 13.85 -1.05 -0.97
C SER A 139 12.38 -0.75 -0.69
N TRP A 140 11.48 -1.66 -1.05
CA TRP A 140 10.05 -1.51 -0.76
C TRP A 140 9.75 -1.52 0.73
N VAL A 141 10.42 -2.39 1.49
CA VAL A 141 10.27 -2.42 2.96
C VAL A 141 10.68 -1.07 3.55
N GLU A 142 11.79 -0.51 3.10
CA GLU A 142 12.28 0.77 3.59
C GLU A 142 11.34 1.92 3.24
N VAL A 143 10.89 2.01 1.98
CA VAL A 143 9.98 3.08 1.53
C VAL A 143 8.64 2.97 2.25
N TYR A 144 8.05 1.79 2.28
CA TYR A 144 6.77 1.61 2.98
C TYR A 144 6.92 1.92 4.47
N GLY A 145 8.01 1.48 5.08
CA GLY A 145 8.30 1.78 6.49
C GLY A 145 8.36 3.27 6.77
N ALA A 146 8.99 4.03 5.88
CA ALA A 146 9.07 5.48 6.01
C ALA A 146 7.70 6.14 5.85
N LEU A 147 6.91 5.72 4.85
CA LEU A 147 5.56 6.25 4.64
C LEU A 147 4.66 5.97 5.85
N SER A 148 4.66 4.73 6.33
CA SER A 148 3.82 4.34 7.47
C SER A 148 4.28 4.98 8.77
N TYR A 149 5.58 5.17 8.96
CA TYR A 149 6.12 5.86 10.13
C TYR A 149 5.54 7.27 10.25
N ASP A 150 5.55 8.02 9.15
CA ASP A 150 5.03 9.38 9.14
C ASP A 150 3.52 9.40 9.43
N MET A 151 2.77 8.45 8.88
CA MET A 151 1.34 8.34 9.13
C MET A 151 1.02 7.94 10.58
N ILE A 152 1.74 6.96 11.12
CA ILE A 152 1.54 6.50 12.50
C ILE A 152 1.91 7.63 13.49
N ARG A 153 2.98 8.34 13.22
CA ARG A 153 3.36 9.49 14.05
C ARG A 153 2.24 10.53 14.08
N ALA A 154 1.61 10.78 12.95
CA ALA A 154 0.50 11.73 12.85
C ALA A 154 -0.71 11.28 13.68
N GLN A 155 -0.95 9.97 13.81
CA GLN A 155 -2.04 9.45 14.63
C GLN A 155 -1.87 9.75 16.11
N LYS A 156 -0.64 9.96 16.55
CA LYS A 156 -0.31 10.21 17.97
C LYS A 156 -0.30 11.71 18.30
N MET A 157 -0.49 12.55 17.31
CA MET A 157 -0.57 14.01 17.50
C MET A 157 -1.99 14.45 17.94
#